data_0c31156295c1c53be0fbe57e2fd186a4
#
_entry.id   0c31156295c1c53be0fbe57e2fd186a4
#
_cell.length_a   1.000
_cell.length_b   1.000
_cell.length_c   1.000
_cell.angle_alpha   90.00
_cell.angle_beta   90.00
_cell.angle_gamma   90.00
#
_symmetry.space_group_name_H-M   'P 1'
#
loop_
_entity.id
_entity.type
_entity.pdbx_description
1 polymer ?
#
loop_
_entity_poly.entity_id
_entity_poly.type
_entity_poly.pdbx_seq_one_letter_code
_entity_poly.pdbx_strand_id
1 'polypeptide(L)'
;MGYVLQQIALFPNMTVGENISLIPEMKKMDKKKIKETVDRLLKSVDLDPKDYKNRLPEDLSGGEKQRIGILRAIAASPKVLLMDEPFSALDPISKTSLQDLIKKIHDDFKITTVFVTHDMDEALKLADRICVMKDGKVIQIASPTEIINNPENNFVSEFFDNEKRINDEQFS
;
A
#
# COMPACT_ATOMS: atom_id res chain seq x y z
N MET A 1 5.67 -13.55 -1.75
CA MET A 1 4.69 -12.70 -1.09
C MET A 1 5.43 -11.56 -0.42
N GLY A 2 5.02 -10.33 -0.65
CA GLY A 2 5.50 -9.14 0.05
C GLY A 2 4.52 -8.78 1.17
N TYR A 3 5.00 -8.13 2.23
CA TYR A 3 4.16 -7.73 3.35
C TYR A 3 4.58 -6.33 3.84
N VAL A 4 3.58 -5.47 4.07
CA VAL A 4 3.74 -4.12 4.61
C VAL A 4 2.91 -4.03 5.89
N LEU A 5 3.57 -3.82 7.01
CA LEU A 5 2.94 -3.66 8.32
C LEU A 5 2.38 -2.25 8.48
N GLN A 6 1.33 -2.09 9.29
CA GLN A 6 0.77 -0.80 9.70
C GLN A 6 1.85 0.14 10.27
N GLN A 7 2.70 -0.37 11.15
CA GLN A 7 3.89 0.37 11.58
C GLN A 7 5.06 0.04 10.65
N ILE A 8 5.59 1.08 9.99
CA ILE A 8 6.70 0.93 9.06
C ILE A 8 7.95 0.54 9.83
N ALA A 9 8.25 -0.74 9.83
CA ALA A 9 9.44 -1.27 10.46
C ALA A 9 10.63 -1.27 9.48
N LEU A 10 11.13 -0.09 9.08
CA LEU A 10 12.45 -0.03 8.45
C LEU A 10 13.51 -0.38 9.48
N PHE A 11 14.56 -1.08 9.05
CA PHE A 11 15.71 -1.36 9.91
C PHE A 11 16.47 -0.05 10.12
N PRO A 12 16.53 0.49 11.36
CA PRO A 12 17.06 1.83 11.62
C PRO A 12 18.56 1.94 11.35
N ASN A 13 19.29 0.83 11.48
CA ASN A 13 20.74 0.77 11.26
C ASN A 13 21.13 0.42 9.82
N MET A 14 20.16 0.39 8.91
CA MET A 14 20.34 0.12 7.48
C MET A 14 19.96 1.34 6.68
N THR A 15 20.74 1.66 5.66
CA THR A 15 20.39 2.71 4.70
C THR A 15 19.12 2.35 3.93
N VAL A 16 18.55 3.31 3.22
CA VAL A 16 17.41 3.11 2.30
C VAL A 16 17.73 2.01 1.29
N GLY A 17 18.93 2.06 0.68
CA GLY A 17 19.34 1.05 -0.28
C GLY A 17 19.42 -0.35 0.31
N GLU A 18 19.99 -0.48 1.51
CA GLU A 18 20.10 -1.76 2.24
C GLU A 18 18.71 -2.27 2.68
N ASN A 19 17.82 -1.39 3.15
CA ASN A 19 16.45 -1.78 3.45
C ASN A 19 15.74 -2.38 2.23
N ILE A 20 15.84 -1.74 1.07
CA ILE A 20 15.21 -2.23 -0.18
C ILE A 20 15.88 -3.52 -0.67
N SER A 21 17.22 -3.64 -0.57
CA SER A 21 17.97 -4.78 -1.08
C SER A 21 17.87 -6.04 -0.20
N LEU A 22 17.40 -5.91 1.03
CA LEU A 22 17.41 -6.98 2.04
C LEU A 22 16.81 -8.31 1.53
N ILE A 23 15.59 -8.27 1.02
CA ILE A 23 14.92 -9.49 0.53
C ILE A 23 15.57 -10.06 -0.75
N PRO A 24 15.93 -9.24 -1.76
CA PRO A 24 16.75 -9.68 -2.88
C PRO A 24 18.07 -10.36 -2.47
N GLU A 25 18.80 -9.81 -1.49
CA GLU A 25 20.03 -10.38 -0.97
C GLU A 25 19.81 -11.72 -0.27
N MET A 26 18.79 -11.82 0.60
CA MET A 26 18.39 -13.09 1.22
C MET A 26 18.07 -14.18 0.18
N LYS A 27 17.50 -13.78 -0.95
CA LYS A 27 17.24 -14.67 -2.10
C LYS A 27 18.46 -14.94 -2.95
N LYS A 28 19.64 -14.42 -2.58
CA LYS A 28 20.90 -14.58 -3.31
C LYS A 28 20.81 -14.12 -4.77
N MET A 29 20.05 -13.07 -5.03
CA MET A 29 19.97 -12.45 -6.35
C MET A 29 21.33 -11.84 -6.74
N ASP A 30 21.58 -11.73 -8.04
CA ASP A 30 22.81 -11.10 -8.54
C ASP A 30 22.95 -9.64 -8.07
N LYS A 31 24.14 -9.28 -7.55
CA LYS A 31 24.39 -7.94 -6.96
C LYS A 31 24.14 -6.79 -7.93
N LYS A 32 24.46 -6.97 -9.21
CA LYS A 32 24.23 -5.94 -10.23
C LYS A 32 22.72 -5.73 -10.44
N LYS A 33 21.96 -6.83 -10.53
CA LYS A 33 20.50 -6.78 -10.63
C LYS A 33 19.85 -6.16 -9.41
N ILE A 34 20.35 -6.43 -8.19
CA ILE A 34 19.88 -5.80 -6.96
C ILE A 34 20.06 -4.28 -7.04
N LYS A 35 21.27 -3.81 -7.40
CA LYS A 35 21.54 -2.38 -7.53
C LYS A 35 20.63 -1.70 -8.56
N GLU A 36 20.47 -2.29 -9.73
CA GLU A 36 19.57 -1.78 -10.77
C GLU A 36 18.11 -1.75 -10.30
N THR A 37 17.68 -2.78 -9.55
CA THR A 37 16.33 -2.83 -8.97
C THR A 37 16.10 -1.73 -7.95
N VAL A 38 17.04 -1.52 -7.02
CA VAL A 38 16.95 -0.45 -6.02
C VAL A 38 16.84 0.92 -6.69
N ASP A 39 17.72 1.19 -7.67
CA ASP A 39 17.72 2.47 -8.38
C ASP A 39 16.41 2.70 -9.17
N ARG A 40 15.88 1.67 -9.82
CA ARG A 40 14.61 1.71 -10.52
C ARG A 40 13.42 1.94 -9.59
N LEU A 41 13.38 1.24 -8.47
CA LEU A 41 12.31 1.35 -7.48
C LEU A 41 12.28 2.74 -6.84
N LEU A 42 13.43 3.30 -6.45
CA LEU A 42 13.51 4.66 -5.93
C LEU A 42 12.95 5.68 -6.94
N LYS A 43 13.36 5.58 -8.20
CA LYS A 43 12.84 6.45 -9.26
C LYS A 43 11.33 6.32 -9.47
N SER A 44 10.76 5.13 -9.28
CA SER A 44 9.31 4.92 -9.47
C SER A 44 8.44 5.65 -8.44
N VAL A 45 9.04 6.11 -7.34
CA VAL A 45 8.39 6.86 -6.26
C VAL A 45 8.93 8.30 -6.13
N ASP A 46 9.54 8.80 -7.21
CA ASP A 46 10.09 10.16 -7.33
C ASP A 46 11.19 10.49 -6.30
N LEU A 47 11.96 9.46 -5.88
CA LEU A 47 13.13 9.60 -5.02
C LEU A 47 14.41 9.40 -5.86
N ASP A 48 15.28 10.41 -5.95
CA ASP A 48 16.54 10.26 -6.67
C ASP A 48 17.47 9.28 -5.93
N PRO A 49 17.91 8.18 -6.57
CA PRO A 49 18.82 7.23 -5.95
C PRO A 49 20.13 7.84 -5.43
N LYS A 50 20.60 8.92 -6.05
CA LYS A 50 21.84 9.60 -5.63
C LYS A 50 21.70 10.26 -4.26
N ASP A 51 20.49 10.81 -3.99
CA ASP A 51 20.23 11.55 -2.77
C ASP A 51 19.70 10.65 -1.65
N TYR A 52 18.92 9.61 -1.99
CA TYR A 52 18.19 8.83 -1.00
C TYR A 52 18.84 7.51 -0.62
N LYS A 53 19.56 6.85 -1.51
CA LYS A 53 20.05 5.49 -1.31
C LYS A 53 20.88 5.30 -0.05
N ASN A 54 21.69 6.30 0.31
CA ASN A 54 22.59 6.26 1.46
C ASN A 54 22.02 6.91 2.72
N ARG A 55 20.79 7.44 2.70
CA ARG A 55 20.14 8.01 3.88
C ARG A 55 19.75 6.90 4.85
N LEU A 56 19.74 7.23 6.13
CA LEU A 56 19.17 6.38 7.18
C LEU A 56 17.67 6.67 7.32
N PRO A 57 16.89 5.73 7.89
CA PRO A 57 15.47 5.95 8.14
C PRO A 57 15.17 7.20 8.99
N GLU A 58 16.06 7.61 9.89
CA GLU A 58 15.89 8.81 10.71
C GLU A 58 15.85 10.10 9.88
N ASP A 59 16.52 10.12 8.73
CA ASP A 59 16.59 11.26 7.80
C ASP A 59 15.35 11.40 6.91
N LEU A 60 14.35 10.50 7.07
CA LEU A 60 13.17 10.42 6.22
C LEU A 60 11.92 10.91 6.94
N SER A 61 11.03 11.58 6.19
CA SER A 61 9.66 11.87 6.63
C SER A 61 8.84 10.56 6.79
N GLY A 62 7.72 10.63 7.49
CA GLY A 62 6.82 9.49 7.65
C GLY A 62 6.35 8.90 6.32
N GLY A 63 5.96 9.75 5.38
CA GLY A 63 5.53 9.34 4.04
C GLY A 63 6.65 8.71 3.20
N GLU A 64 7.89 9.23 3.30
CA GLU A 64 9.06 8.62 2.64
C GLU A 64 9.37 7.25 3.24
N LYS A 65 9.35 7.11 4.57
CA LYS A 65 9.50 5.80 5.24
C LYS A 65 8.51 4.78 4.71
N GLN A 66 7.26 5.20 4.52
CA GLN A 66 6.19 4.34 4.03
C GLN A 66 6.45 3.88 2.59
N ARG A 67 6.82 4.80 1.70
CA ARG A 67 7.22 4.47 0.34
C ARG A 67 8.37 3.46 0.32
N ILE A 68 9.42 3.69 1.11
CA ILE A 68 10.57 2.76 1.21
C ILE A 68 10.14 1.39 1.74
N GLY A 69 9.23 1.33 2.73
CA GLY A 69 8.66 0.07 3.23
C GLY A 69 7.96 -0.75 2.15
N ILE A 70 7.19 -0.09 1.29
CA ILE A 70 6.55 -0.72 0.13
C ILE A 70 7.60 -1.18 -0.89
N LEU A 71 8.58 -0.33 -1.23
CA LEU A 71 9.67 -0.71 -2.15
C LEU A 71 10.42 -1.94 -1.67
N ARG A 72 10.72 -2.04 -0.36
CA ARG A 72 11.32 -3.22 0.24
C ARG A 72 10.44 -4.47 0.04
N ALA A 73 9.14 -4.36 0.24
CA ALA A 73 8.21 -5.47 0.10
C ALA A 73 8.12 -6.00 -1.34
N ILE A 74 8.28 -5.12 -2.35
CA ILE A 74 8.18 -5.48 -3.76
C ILE A 74 9.53 -5.75 -4.45
N ALA A 75 10.66 -5.44 -3.80
CA ALA A 75 11.99 -5.50 -4.41
C ALA A 75 12.39 -6.89 -4.96
N ALA A 76 11.83 -7.95 -4.37
CA ALA A 76 12.04 -9.32 -4.84
C ALA A 76 10.94 -9.82 -5.79
N SER A 77 10.19 -8.92 -6.40
CA SER A 77 9.11 -9.17 -7.37
C SER A 77 8.10 -10.23 -6.89
N PRO A 78 7.41 -10.00 -5.77
CA PRO A 78 6.41 -10.94 -5.27
C PRO A 78 5.20 -10.96 -6.20
N LYS A 79 4.48 -12.10 -6.25
CA LYS A 79 3.19 -12.18 -6.96
C LYS A 79 2.05 -11.53 -6.18
N VAL A 80 2.16 -11.49 -4.85
CA VAL A 80 1.15 -10.95 -3.95
C VAL A 80 1.80 -9.99 -2.97
N LEU A 81 1.20 -8.82 -2.77
CA LEU A 81 1.54 -7.81 -1.78
C LEU A 81 0.37 -7.71 -0.78
N LEU A 82 0.67 -7.97 0.50
CA LEU A 82 -0.28 -7.77 1.59
C LEU A 82 0.07 -6.49 2.33
N MET A 83 -0.94 -5.69 2.66
CA MET A 83 -0.78 -4.46 3.42
C MET A 83 -1.84 -4.38 4.52
N ASP A 84 -1.41 -4.05 5.72
CA ASP A 84 -2.27 -3.91 6.88
C ASP A 84 -2.38 -2.42 7.23
N GLU A 85 -3.58 -1.87 7.05
CA GLU A 85 -3.91 -0.45 7.25
C GLU A 85 -2.86 0.55 6.72
N PRO A 86 -2.50 0.47 5.44
CA PRO A 86 -1.34 1.21 4.92
C PRO A 86 -1.49 2.74 4.96
N PHE A 87 -2.70 3.25 5.18
CA PHE A 87 -3.01 4.68 5.12
C PHE A 87 -3.35 5.30 6.47
N SER A 88 -3.52 4.51 7.55
CA SER A 88 -4.12 4.92 8.83
C SER A 88 -3.34 6.00 9.59
N ALA A 89 -2.03 6.12 9.36
CA ALA A 89 -1.17 7.08 10.08
C ALA A 89 -0.73 8.28 9.23
N LEU A 90 -1.41 8.54 8.09
CA LEU A 90 -1.03 9.58 7.14
C LEU A 90 -1.96 10.78 7.18
N ASP A 91 -1.39 11.95 6.94
CA ASP A 91 -2.14 13.14 6.60
C ASP A 91 -2.81 13.00 5.21
N PRO A 92 -3.86 13.78 4.89
CA PRO A 92 -4.64 13.62 3.65
C PRO A 92 -3.79 13.70 2.36
N ILE A 93 -2.77 14.55 2.33
CA ILE A 93 -1.92 14.73 1.15
C ILE A 93 -1.03 13.50 0.94
N SER A 94 -0.39 13.04 2.02
CA SER A 94 0.44 11.84 2.02
C SER A 94 -0.39 10.59 1.70
N LYS A 95 -1.62 10.51 2.23
CA LYS A 95 -2.58 9.44 1.94
C LYS A 95 -2.87 9.34 0.44
N THR A 96 -3.26 10.44 -0.19
CA THR A 96 -3.55 10.48 -1.63
C THR A 96 -2.32 10.07 -2.45
N SER A 97 -1.17 10.62 -2.14
CA SER A 97 0.09 10.28 -2.83
C SER A 97 0.45 8.80 -2.71
N LEU A 98 0.18 8.17 -1.56
CA LEU A 98 0.43 6.76 -1.36
C LEU A 98 -0.59 5.87 -2.09
N GLN A 99 -1.85 6.27 -2.14
CA GLN A 99 -2.90 5.60 -2.92
C GLN A 99 -2.52 5.55 -4.41
N ASP A 100 -2.09 6.68 -4.97
CA ASP A 100 -1.66 6.76 -6.37
C ASP A 100 -0.42 5.88 -6.62
N LEU A 101 0.51 5.85 -5.67
CA LEU A 101 1.68 4.98 -5.73
C LEU A 101 1.29 3.50 -5.74
N ILE A 102 0.38 3.07 -4.87
CA ILE A 102 -0.07 1.67 -4.82
C ILE A 102 -0.73 1.27 -6.13
N LYS A 103 -1.58 2.14 -6.69
CA LYS A 103 -2.21 1.93 -7.99
C LYS A 103 -1.16 1.81 -9.10
N LYS A 104 -0.19 2.72 -9.15
CA LYS A 104 0.94 2.66 -10.09
C LYS A 104 1.75 1.36 -9.95
N ILE A 105 2.04 0.92 -8.73
CA ILE A 105 2.75 -0.34 -8.48
C ILE A 105 1.93 -1.53 -8.99
N HIS A 106 0.63 -1.56 -8.73
CA HIS A 106 -0.26 -2.60 -9.24
C HIS A 106 -0.21 -2.66 -10.78
N ASP A 107 -0.32 -1.51 -11.44
CA ASP A 107 -0.34 -1.41 -12.90
C ASP A 107 1.01 -1.75 -13.54
N ASP A 108 2.11 -1.23 -13.00
CA ASP A 108 3.44 -1.38 -13.58
C ASP A 108 4.04 -2.78 -13.35
N PHE A 109 3.79 -3.36 -12.17
CA PHE A 109 4.40 -4.63 -11.77
C PHE A 109 3.45 -5.82 -11.84
N LYS A 110 2.15 -5.61 -12.12
CA LYS A 110 1.11 -6.65 -12.19
C LYS A 110 1.08 -7.52 -10.94
N ILE A 111 1.24 -6.90 -9.77
CA ILE A 111 1.22 -7.56 -8.47
C ILE A 111 -0.22 -7.59 -7.96
N THR A 112 -0.72 -8.75 -7.56
CA THR A 112 -1.98 -8.83 -6.83
C THR A 112 -1.80 -8.17 -5.47
N THR A 113 -2.52 -7.07 -5.24
CA THR A 113 -2.45 -6.31 -3.99
C THR A 113 -3.67 -6.62 -3.14
N VAL A 114 -3.44 -6.97 -1.89
CA VAL A 114 -4.50 -7.14 -0.87
C VAL A 114 -4.18 -6.19 0.26
N PHE A 115 -5.11 -5.31 0.61
CA PHE A 115 -4.94 -4.43 1.77
C PHE A 115 -6.17 -4.52 2.68
N VAL A 116 -5.92 -4.39 3.97
CA VAL A 116 -6.96 -4.28 5.00
C VAL A 116 -7.13 -2.81 5.34
N THR A 117 -8.35 -2.35 5.38
CA THR A 117 -8.70 -1.00 5.80
C THR A 117 -10.05 -1.00 6.50
N HIS A 118 -10.26 -0.04 7.40
CA HIS A 118 -11.55 0.27 7.98
C HIS A 118 -12.21 1.49 7.30
N ASP A 119 -11.53 2.11 6.33
CA ASP A 119 -11.98 3.26 5.56
C ASP A 119 -12.60 2.78 4.24
N MET A 120 -13.90 3.02 4.06
CA MET A 120 -14.64 2.56 2.89
C MET A 120 -14.27 3.31 1.63
N ASP A 121 -13.95 4.60 1.73
CA ASP A 121 -13.53 5.41 0.59
C ASP A 121 -12.24 4.85 -0.03
N GLU A 122 -11.31 4.39 0.80
CA GLU A 122 -10.10 3.70 0.33
C GLU A 122 -10.44 2.43 -0.45
N ALA A 123 -11.33 1.61 0.10
CA ALA A 123 -11.75 0.37 -0.54
C ALA A 123 -12.46 0.65 -1.87
N LEU A 124 -13.40 1.58 -1.90
CA LEU A 124 -14.16 1.95 -3.10
C LEU A 124 -13.27 2.57 -4.19
N LYS A 125 -12.27 3.37 -3.80
CA LYS A 125 -11.38 4.07 -4.73
C LYS A 125 -10.33 3.16 -5.37
N LEU A 126 -9.81 2.19 -4.60
CA LEU A 126 -8.60 1.47 -4.99
C LEU A 126 -8.84 0.02 -5.39
N ALA A 127 -9.90 -0.62 -4.89
CA ALA A 127 -10.06 -2.05 -5.05
C ALA A 127 -10.82 -2.42 -6.34
N ASP A 128 -10.36 -3.47 -7.03
CA ASP A 128 -11.15 -4.15 -8.07
C ASP A 128 -12.25 -5.02 -7.44
N ARG A 129 -11.98 -5.57 -6.24
CA ARG A 129 -12.91 -6.38 -5.46
C ARG A 129 -12.76 -6.08 -3.98
N ILE A 130 -13.88 -5.99 -3.29
CA ILE A 130 -13.96 -5.74 -1.84
C ILE A 130 -14.47 -7.01 -1.16
N CYS A 131 -13.82 -7.38 -0.06
CA CYS A 131 -14.24 -8.46 0.82
C CYS A 131 -14.71 -7.85 2.16
N VAL A 132 -16.01 -7.85 2.41
CA VAL A 132 -16.58 -7.42 3.69
C VAL A 132 -16.55 -8.58 4.66
N MET A 133 -15.97 -8.35 5.84
CA MET A 133 -15.85 -9.35 6.91
C MET A 133 -16.52 -8.86 8.19
N LYS A 134 -17.14 -9.78 8.91
CA LYS A 134 -17.70 -9.56 10.26
C LYS A 134 -17.51 -10.82 11.11
N ASP A 135 -17.07 -10.66 12.35
CA ASP A 135 -16.91 -11.76 13.32
C ASP A 135 -16.09 -12.93 12.76
N GLY A 136 -15.02 -12.64 12.00
CA GLY A 136 -14.15 -13.63 11.40
C GLY A 136 -14.74 -14.38 10.18
N LYS A 137 -15.91 -13.94 9.69
CA LYS A 137 -16.59 -14.55 8.54
C LYS A 137 -16.64 -13.57 7.38
N VAL A 138 -16.50 -14.10 6.18
CA VAL A 138 -16.76 -13.35 4.95
C VAL A 138 -18.26 -13.20 4.78
N ILE A 139 -18.73 -11.96 4.64
CA ILE A 139 -20.13 -11.64 4.40
C ILE A 139 -20.40 -11.49 2.91
N GLN A 140 -19.60 -10.67 2.22
CA GLN A 140 -19.75 -10.44 0.79
C GLN A 140 -18.38 -10.23 0.13
N ILE A 141 -18.24 -10.71 -1.11
CA ILE A 141 -17.09 -10.39 -1.96
C ILE A 141 -17.64 -9.97 -3.33
N ALA A 142 -17.45 -8.70 -3.69
CA ALA A 142 -17.97 -8.17 -4.95
C ALA A 142 -17.11 -6.99 -5.45
N SER A 143 -17.43 -6.48 -6.64
CA SER A 143 -16.88 -5.20 -7.10
C SER A 143 -17.43 -4.04 -6.27
N PRO A 144 -16.75 -2.87 -6.22
CA PRO A 144 -17.26 -1.67 -5.55
C PRO A 144 -18.70 -1.33 -5.95
N THR A 145 -18.97 -1.32 -7.24
CA THR A 145 -20.31 -1.02 -7.78
C THR A 145 -21.38 -2.02 -7.31
N GLU A 146 -21.05 -3.29 -7.25
CA GLU A 146 -21.98 -4.34 -6.85
C GLU A 146 -22.26 -4.30 -5.34
N ILE A 147 -21.27 -4.00 -4.51
CA ILE A 147 -21.45 -3.84 -3.06
C ILE A 147 -22.41 -2.69 -2.75
N ILE A 148 -22.27 -1.57 -3.47
CA ILE A 148 -23.14 -0.39 -3.28
C ILE A 148 -24.58 -0.67 -3.75
N ASN A 149 -24.73 -1.31 -4.92
CA ASN A 149 -26.04 -1.47 -5.55
C ASN A 149 -26.81 -2.69 -5.05
N ASN A 150 -26.11 -3.75 -4.64
CA ASN A 150 -26.67 -5.03 -4.22
C ASN A 150 -25.99 -5.54 -2.93
N PRO A 151 -26.15 -4.81 -1.79
CA PRO A 151 -25.59 -5.28 -0.51
C PRO A 151 -26.26 -6.57 -0.06
N GLU A 152 -25.48 -7.54 0.40
CA GLU A 152 -25.95 -8.87 0.84
C GLU A 152 -26.91 -8.78 2.02
N ASN A 153 -26.75 -7.77 2.88
CA ASN A 153 -27.60 -7.55 4.06
C ASN A 153 -27.50 -6.11 4.57
N ASN A 154 -28.34 -5.78 5.59
CA ASN A 154 -28.38 -4.45 6.18
C ASN A 154 -27.01 -3.99 6.74
N PHE A 155 -26.22 -4.93 7.30
CA PHE A 155 -24.89 -4.58 7.80
C PHE A 155 -23.99 -4.03 6.69
N VAL A 156 -23.98 -4.67 5.50
CA VAL A 156 -23.20 -4.18 4.37
C VAL A 156 -23.75 -2.84 3.87
N SER A 157 -25.07 -2.71 3.76
CA SER A 157 -25.71 -1.46 3.35
C SER A 157 -25.34 -0.30 4.29
N GLU A 158 -25.55 -0.45 5.59
CA GLU A 158 -25.25 0.56 6.59
C GLU A 158 -23.76 0.94 6.62
N PHE A 159 -22.88 -0.04 6.37
CA PHE A 159 -21.43 0.16 6.38
C PHE A 159 -20.97 1.11 5.26
N PHE A 160 -21.65 1.09 4.11
CA PHE A 160 -21.35 1.96 2.97
C PHE A 160 -22.27 3.19 2.87
N ASP A 161 -23.49 3.16 3.43
CA ASP A 161 -24.43 4.30 3.39
C ASP A 161 -24.03 5.45 4.33
N ASN A 162 -23.38 5.16 5.44
CA ASN A 162 -22.90 6.17 6.38
C ASN A 162 -21.88 7.13 5.73
N GLU A 163 -21.14 6.68 4.76
CA GLU A 163 -20.17 7.52 4.04
C GLU A 163 -20.80 8.38 2.94
N LYS A 164 -21.89 7.93 2.31
CA LYS A 164 -22.64 8.79 1.38
C LYS A 164 -23.16 10.05 2.06
N ARG A 165 -23.61 9.96 3.33
CA ARG A 165 -24.12 11.11 4.10
C ARG A 165 -23.03 12.10 4.46
N ILE A 166 -21.82 11.62 4.78
CA ILE A 166 -20.68 12.48 5.14
C ILE A 166 -20.19 13.26 3.92
N ASN A 167 -20.18 12.65 2.73
CA ASN A 167 -19.77 13.30 1.49
C ASN A 167 -20.79 14.32 1.01
N ASP A 168 -22.10 14.07 1.16
CA ASP A 168 -23.16 15.01 0.77
C ASP A 168 -23.21 16.24 1.68
N GLU A 169 -22.87 16.10 2.96
CA GLU A 169 -22.82 17.23 3.92
C GLU A 169 -21.58 18.12 3.76
N GLN A 170 -20.50 17.63 3.14
CA GLN A 170 -19.29 18.44 2.88
C GLN A 170 -19.36 19.27 1.59
N PHE A 171 -20.36 19.04 0.74
CA PHE A 171 -20.55 19.77 -0.54
C PHE A 171 -21.86 20.58 -0.57
N SER A 172 -22.55 20.73 0.54
CA SER A 172 -23.71 21.62 0.74
C SER A 172 -23.34 22.82 1.59
#